data_25b91b3858fd9699c5ee866fe7de3613
#
_entry.id   25b91b3858fd9699c5ee866fe7de3613
#
_cell.length_a   1.000
_cell.length_b   1.000
_cell.length_c   1.000
_cell.angle_alpha   90.00
_cell.angle_beta   90.00
_cell.angle_gamma   90.00
#
_symmetry.space_group_name_H-M   'P 1'
#
loop_
_entity.id
_entity.type
_entity.pdbx_description
1 polymer ?
#
loop_
_entity_poly.entity_id
_entity_poly.type
_entity_poly.pdbx_seq_one_letter_code
_entity_poly.pdbx_strand_id
1 'polypeptide(L)'
;MKKFILLLALLMPLSLCAQSNSDEKKLTKFEEFSSRTGTIVKFIDVAMPNIPLSFMGSLESGIRTIKGSSSDNYFFRIEEPETSRSIAHIAMIEYSDLVEINKALTKLVSEVDTDIASNPDYLENKFKTVDGFEVGYYVSKGKASLYLKLERYTKSTVFIKSKEALVEAFTNAQTKIEQLKSTK
;
A
#
# COMPACT_ATOMS: atom_id res chain seq x y z
N MET A 1 38.55 -62.15 36.61
CA MET A 1 38.87 -60.77 36.30
C MET A 1 37.76 -60.23 35.37
N LYS A 2 36.79 -59.50 35.94
CA LYS A 2 35.61 -59.04 35.23
C LYS A 2 35.85 -57.54 34.82
N LYS A 3 35.94 -57.30 33.53
CA LYS A 3 36.09 -55.94 32.99
C LYS A 3 34.73 -55.28 32.96
N PHE A 4 34.52 -54.25 33.79
CA PHE A 4 33.37 -53.35 33.71
C PHE A 4 33.65 -52.33 32.64
N ILE A 5 32.87 -52.34 31.59
CA ILE A 5 32.82 -51.30 30.56
C ILE A 5 31.79 -50.27 31.03
N LEU A 6 32.23 -49.10 31.47
CA LEU A 6 31.37 -47.98 31.84
C LEU A 6 30.95 -47.25 30.53
N LEU A 7 29.69 -47.46 30.12
CA LEU A 7 29.10 -46.77 29.00
C LEU A 7 28.61 -45.39 29.46
N LEU A 8 29.42 -44.36 29.25
CA LEU A 8 29.05 -42.95 29.54
C LEU A 8 28.14 -42.45 28.43
N ALA A 9 26.84 -42.49 28.66
CA ALA A 9 25.85 -41.87 27.76
C ALA A 9 25.93 -40.36 27.84
N LEU A 10 26.50 -39.73 26.79
CA LEU A 10 26.59 -38.29 26.65
C LEU A 10 25.20 -37.76 26.29
N LEU A 11 24.46 -37.30 27.30
CA LEU A 11 23.20 -36.56 27.13
C LEU A 11 23.53 -35.17 26.57
N MET A 12 23.50 -35.01 25.24
CA MET A 12 23.46 -33.70 24.65
C MET A 12 22.04 -33.11 24.82
N PRO A 13 21.90 -31.94 25.43
CA PRO A 13 20.61 -31.22 25.37
C PRO A 13 20.41 -30.75 23.92
N LEU A 14 19.46 -31.36 23.21
CA LEU A 14 18.89 -30.82 22.01
C LEU A 14 18.18 -29.48 22.40
N SER A 15 18.93 -28.39 22.35
CA SER A 15 18.33 -27.07 22.33
C SER A 15 17.53 -26.98 21.03
N LEU A 16 16.26 -27.36 21.08
CA LEU A 16 15.28 -26.92 20.09
C LEU A 16 15.22 -25.39 20.19
N CYS A 17 16.00 -24.71 19.38
CA CYS A 17 15.68 -23.36 18.97
C CYS A 17 14.35 -23.45 18.18
N ALA A 18 13.24 -23.39 18.92
CA ALA A 18 11.99 -22.98 18.36
C ALA A 18 12.19 -21.53 17.89
N GLN A 19 12.63 -21.37 16.63
CA GLN A 19 12.42 -20.13 15.91
C GLN A 19 10.90 -19.96 15.80
N SER A 20 10.33 -19.28 16.80
CA SER A 20 9.05 -18.65 16.61
C SER A 20 9.28 -17.58 15.52
N ASN A 21 9.03 -17.94 14.26
CA ASN A 21 8.67 -16.98 13.26
C ASN A 21 7.32 -16.38 13.71
N SER A 22 7.36 -15.53 14.74
CA SER A 22 6.37 -14.51 14.88
C SER A 22 6.62 -13.61 13.68
N ASP A 23 5.82 -13.75 12.63
CA ASP A 23 5.61 -12.68 11.66
C ASP A 23 5.09 -11.49 12.49
N GLU A 24 6.02 -10.73 13.09
CA GLU A 24 5.69 -9.45 13.68
C GLU A 24 5.08 -8.65 12.54
N LYS A 25 3.76 -8.46 12.63
CA LYS A 25 3.01 -7.66 11.66
C LYS A 25 3.66 -6.28 11.64
N LYS A 26 4.55 -6.06 10.67
CA LYS A 26 5.23 -4.78 10.52
C LYS A 26 4.17 -3.70 10.35
N LEU A 27 4.17 -2.73 11.27
CA LEU A 27 3.27 -1.58 11.21
C LEU A 27 3.46 -0.83 9.88
N THR A 28 2.37 -0.30 9.36
CA THR A 28 2.42 0.66 8.27
C THR A 28 2.91 2.01 8.80
N LYS A 29 3.41 2.87 7.92
CA LYS A 29 3.79 4.24 8.30
C LYS A 29 2.65 4.99 8.99
N PHE A 30 1.42 4.78 8.56
CA PHE A 30 0.26 5.37 9.20
C PHE A 30 0.05 4.82 10.62
N GLU A 31 0.13 3.51 10.81
CA GLU A 31 0.02 2.87 12.13
C GLU A 31 1.13 3.35 13.08
N GLU A 32 2.37 3.53 12.60
CA GLU A 32 3.49 4.05 13.40
C GLU A 32 3.22 5.44 13.98
N PHE A 33 2.53 6.32 13.23
CA PHE A 33 2.19 7.66 13.68
C PHE A 33 0.90 7.72 14.50
N SER A 34 -0.08 6.85 14.21
CA SER A 34 -1.43 6.91 14.78
C SER A 34 -1.62 6.04 16.02
N SER A 35 -0.81 5.00 16.24
CA SER A 35 -1.00 4.01 17.31
C SER A 35 -0.28 4.32 18.63
N ARG A 36 0.25 5.53 18.80
CA ARG A 36 0.96 5.93 20.02
C ARG A 36 0.02 5.95 21.22
N THR A 37 0.18 4.99 22.11
CA THR A 37 -0.61 4.89 23.34
C THR A 37 -0.29 6.05 24.31
N GLY A 38 -1.31 6.57 25.01
CA GLY A 38 -1.15 7.62 26.02
C GLY A 38 -0.91 9.03 25.46
N THR A 39 -1.09 9.24 24.16
CA THR A 39 -0.96 10.55 23.51
C THR A 39 -2.25 10.94 22.79
N ILE A 40 -2.52 12.26 22.75
CA ILE A 40 -3.60 12.79 21.91
C ILE A 40 -3.07 12.94 20.49
N VAL A 41 -3.69 12.26 19.53
CA VAL A 41 -3.37 12.38 18.12
C VAL A 41 -4.46 13.23 17.45
N LYS A 42 -4.07 14.31 16.76
CA LYS A 42 -5.00 15.17 16.03
C LYS A 42 -4.90 14.89 14.54
N PHE A 43 -6.03 14.53 13.94
CA PHE A 43 -6.19 14.39 12.49
C PHE A 43 -6.91 15.59 11.91
N ILE A 44 -6.49 16.03 10.73
CA ILE A 44 -7.18 17.02 9.92
C ILE A 44 -7.32 16.45 8.51
N ASP A 45 -8.54 16.33 8.02
CA ASP A 45 -8.83 15.82 6.69
C ASP A 45 -9.27 16.96 5.75
N VAL A 46 -8.77 16.89 4.52
CA VAL A 46 -9.17 17.75 3.41
C VAL A 46 -9.64 16.85 2.28
N ALA A 47 -10.91 16.97 1.90
CA ALA A 47 -11.47 16.18 0.80
C ALA A 47 -10.81 16.52 -0.54
N MET A 48 -10.63 15.50 -1.37
CA MET A 48 -10.15 15.58 -2.75
C MET A 48 -11.23 15.05 -3.71
N PRO A 49 -11.12 15.31 -5.02
CA PRO A 49 -12.03 14.72 -6.00
C PRO A 49 -12.00 13.19 -5.95
N ASN A 50 -13.17 12.57 -6.05
CA ASN A 50 -13.29 11.12 -6.09
C ASN A 50 -12.61 10.52 -7.33
N ILE A 51 -12.06 9.30 -7.20
CA ILE A 51 -11.38 8.59 -8.29
C ILE A 51 -12.40 7.67 -8.98
N PRO A 52 -12.72 7.90 -10.26
CA PRO A 52 -13.75 7.13 -10.96
C PRO A 52 -13.28 5.69 -11.24
N LEU A 53 -14.16 4.72 -11.01
CA LEU A 53 -13.93 3.31 -11.30
C LEU A 53 -14.31 2.94 -12.74
N SER A 54 -13.75 1.83 -13.25
CA SER A 54 -14.07 1.29 -14.58
C SER A 54 -15.52 0.83 -14.71
N PHE A 55 -16.10 0.40 -13.58
CA PHE A 55 -17.51 0.07 -13.47
C PHE A 55 -18.25 1.21 -12.74
N MET A 56 -19.39 0.94 -12.15
CA MET A 56 -20.11 1.97 -11.41
C MET A 56 -19.40 2.36 -10.12
N GLY A 57 -19.44 3.66 -9.77
CA GLY A 57 -18.94 4.19 -8.51
C GLY A 57 -17.60 4.92 -8.64
N SER A 58 -17.09 5.29 -7.48
CA SER A 58 -15.80 5.98 -7.32
C SER A 58 -15.21 5.65 -5.97
N LEU A 59 -13.87 5.77 -5.86
CA LEU A 59 -13.20 5.79 -4.56
C LEU A 59 -13.29 7.20 -3.99
N GLU A 60 -13.52 7.29 -2.69
CA GLU A 60 -13.34 8.54 -1.97
C GLU A 60 -11.86 8.84 -1.80
N SER A 61 -11.49 10.12 -1.88
CA SER A 61 -10.12 10.52 -1.68
C SER A 61 -9.98 11.80 -0.85
N GLY A 62 -8.84 11.95 -0.17
CA GLY A 62 -8.58 13.10 0.67
C GLY A 62 -7.13 13.12 1.18
N ILE A 63 -6.74 14.27 1.73
CA ILE A 63 -5.47 14.39 2.43
C ILE A 63 -5.73 14.38 3.93
N ARG A 64 -5.12 13.40 4.63
CA ARG A 64 -5.10 13.36 6.09
C ARG A 64 -3.78 13.89 6.60
N THR A 65 -3.84 14.89 7.48
CA THR A 65 -2.70 15.42 8.21
C THR A 65 -2.74 14.92 9.64
N ILE A 66 -1.67 14.28 10.09
CA ILE A 66 -1.44 13.95 11.51
C ILE A 66 -0.59 15.07 12.10
N LYS A 67 -1.13 15.80 13.07
CA LYS A 67 -0.41 16.88 13.76
C LYS A 67 0.62 16.28 14.70
N GLY A 68 1.89 16.62 14.47
CA GLY A 68 3.00 16.25 15.35
C GLY A 68 3.49 17.43 16.19
N SER A 69 4.26 17.14 17.24
CA SER A 69 4.86 18.16 18.10
C SER A 69 5.96 18.96 17.39
N SER A 70 6.73 18.33 16.52
CA SER A 70 7.83 18.92 15.75
C SER A 70 7.52 19.11 14.27
N SER A 71 6.78 18.19 13.69
CA SER A 71 6.39 18.21 12.27
C SER A 71 5.07 17.50 12.07
N ASP A 72 4.33 17.91 11.03
CA ASP A 72 3.12 17.22 10.61
C ASP A 72 3.46 16.12 9.60
N ASN A 73 2.70 15.03 9.64
CA ASN A 73 2.78 13.94 8.67
C ASN A 73 1.55 13.97 7.77
N TYR A 74 1.77 13.80 6.47
CA TYR A 74 0.74 13.94 5.46
C TYR A 74 0.55 12.62 4.73
N PHE A 75 -0.72 12.24 4.56
CA PHE A 75 -1.12 10.99 3.91
C PHE A 75 -2.18 11.28 2.84
N PHE A 76 -2.00 10.69 1.67
CA PHE A 76 -3.08 10.59 0.69
C PHE A 76 -3.96 9.40 1.09
N ARG A 77 -5.20 9.69 1.47
CA ARG A 77 -6.21 8.70 1.85
C ARG A 77 -7.04 8.36 0.63
N ILE A 78 -7.16 7.08 0.34
CA ILE A 78 -8.05 6.53 -0.68
C ILE A 78 -8.93 5.49 0.01
N GLU A 79 -10.24 5.57 -0.18
CA GLU A 79 -11.19 4.65 0.44
C GLU A 79 -12.15 4.08 -0.59
N GLU A 80 -12.27 2.75 -0.60
CA GLU A 80 -13.39 2.03 -1.19
C GLU A 80 -14.48 1.98 -0.13
N PRO A 81 -15.63 2.68 -0.33
CA PRO A 81 -16.68 2.74 0.68
C PRO A 81 -17.25 1.36 0.97
N GLU A 82 -17.69 1.17 2.21
CA GLU A 82 -18.44 -0.02 2.61
C GLU A 82 -19.73 -0.16 1.79
N THR A 83 -20.02 -1.38 1.38
CA THR A 83 -21.26 -1.73 0.71
C THR A 83 -21.92 -2.90 1.46
N SER A 84 -23.17 -3.23 1.11
CA SER A 84 -23.86 -4.41 1.68
C SER A 84 -23.12 -5.74 1.42
N ARG A 85 -22.09 -5.76 0.57
CA ARG A 85 -21.34 -6.96 0.17
C ARG A 85 -19.84 -6.90 0.44
N SER A 86 -19.33 -5.75 0.84
CA SER A 86 -17.88 -5.51 1.01
C SER A 86 -17.65 -4.57 2.19
N ILE A 87 -16.66 -4.89 3.02
CA ILE A 87 -16.14 -3.97 4.04
C ILE A 87 -15.39 -2.82 3.37
N ALA A 88 -15.26 -1.69 4.05
CA ALA A 88 -14.44 -0.59 3.57
C ALA A 88 -12.96 -1.00 3.51
N HIS A 89 -12.28 -0.61 2.44
CA HIS A 89 -10.82 -0.75 2.29
C HIS A 89 -10.19 0.64 2.19
N ILE A 90 -9.15 0.89 2.97
CA ILE A 90 -8.53 2.22 3.07
C ILE A 90 -7.01 2.12 2.85
N ALA A 91 -6.52 2.85 1.86
CA ALA A 91 -5.10 3.12 1.72
C ALA A 91 -4.74 4.45 2.41
N MET A 92 -3.66 4.43 3.19
CA MET A 92 -3.04 5.61 3.80
C MET A 92 -1.62 5.71 3.27
N ILE A 93 -1.44 6.49 2.20
CA ILE A 93 -0.17 6.63 1.47
C ILE A 93 0.59 7.82 2.03
N GLU A 94 1.71 7.57 2.71
CA GLU A 94 2.56 8.65 3.23
C GLU A 94 3.17 9.46 2.09
N TYR A 95 3.45 10.76 2.33
CA TYR A 95 3.91 11.70 1.31
C TYR A 95 5.15 11.22 0.53
N SER A 96 6.14 10.62 1.19
CA SER A 96 7.33 10.10 0.48
C SER A 96 6.98 8.97 -0.49
N ASP A 97 6.07 8.07 -0.09
CA ASP A 97 5.59 7.00 -0.96
C ASP A 97 4.76 7.56 -2.12
N LEU A 98 3.95 8.60 -1.88
CA LEU A 98 3.18 9.27 -2.93
C LEU A 98 4.08 9.87 -4.02
N VAL A 99 5.20 10.48 -3.63
CA VAL A 99 6.20 10.99 -4.58
C VAL A 99 6.79 9.86 -5.44
N GLU A 100 7.13 8.73 -4.83
CA GLU A 100 7.66 7.57 -5.59
C GLU A 100 6.58 6.93 -6.48
N ILE A 101 5.33 6.87 -6.02
CA ILE A 101 4.20 6.41 -6.83
C ILE A 101 4.03 7.29 -8.07
N ASN A 102 4.09 8.63 -7.94
CA ASN A 102 3.94 9.53 -9.08
C ASN A 102 5.06 9.34 -10.13
N LYS A 103 6.30 9.12 -9.68
CA LYS A 103 7.41 8.76 -10.57
C LYS A 103 7.15 7.42 -11.30
N ALA A 104 6.69 6.42 -10.54
CA ALA A 104 6.37 5.11 -11.09
C ALA A 104 5.20 5.18 -12.08
N LEU A 105 4.13 5.93 -11.77
CA LEU A 105 2.99 6.14 -12.65
C LEU A 105 3.37 6.74 -13.99
N THR A 106 4.28 7.72 -13.99
CA THR A 106 4.80 8.31 -15.25
C THR A 106 5.38 7.23 -16.16
N LYS A 107 6.17 6.30 -15.61
CA LYS A 107 6.74 5.19 -16.36
C LYS A 107 5.69 4.17 -16.77
N LEU A 108 4.88 3.70 -15.81
CA LEU A 108 3.82 2.71 -16.06
C LEU A 108 2.90 3.15 -17.20
N VAL A 109 2.42 4.41 -17.16
CA VAL A 109 1.50 4.93 -18.18
C VAL A 109 2.15 5.03 -19.56
N SER A 110 3.45 5.34 -19.64
CA SER A 110 4.17 5.41 -20.90
C SER A 110 4.38 4.04 -21.57
N GLU A 111 4.33 2.96 -20.82
CA GLU A 111 4.57 1.60 -21.31
C GLU A 111 3.26 0.89 -21.78
N VAL A 112 2.08 1.35 -21.32
CA VAL A 112 0.78 0.69 -21.57
C VAL A 112 0.55 0.36 -23.04
N ASP A 113 0.74 1.33 -23.94
CA ASP A 113 0.42 1.16 -25.35
C ASP A 113 1.40 0.19 -26.04
N THR A 114 2.67 0.20 -25.63
CA THR A 114 3.69 -0.75 -26.11
C THR A 114 3.38 -2.17 -25.62
N ASP A 115 2.99 -2.30 -24.37
CA ASP A 115 2.65 -3.60 -23.77
C ASP A 115 1.38 -4.19 -24.40
N ILE A 116 0.37 -3.37 -24.71
CA ILE A 116 -0.81 -3.81 -25.49
C ILE A 116 -0.38 -4.31 -26.87
N ALA A 117 0.49 -3.55 -27.57
CA ALA A 117 0.95 -3.89 -28.91
C ALA A 117 1.78 -5.18 -28.97
N SER A 118 2.45 -5.54 -27.87
CA SER A 118 3.20 -6.81 -27.76
C SER A 118 2.29 -8.05 -27.72
N ASN A 119 0.97 -7.83 -27.52
CA ASN A 119 -0.09 -8.84 -27.52
C ASN A 119 0.21 -10.09 -26.68
N PRO A 120 0.58 -9.96 -25.40
CA PRO A 120 0.85 -11.10 -24.54
C PRO A 120 -0.45 -11.79 -24.12
N ASP A 121 -0.39 -13.09 -23.79
CA ASP A 121 -1.51 -13.79 -23.16
C ASP A 121 -1.87 -13.14 -21.82
N TYR A 122 -0.84 -12.80 -21.03
CA TYR A 122 -0.92 -12.05 -19.79
C TYR A 122 0.39 -11.30 -19.54
N LEU A 123 0.29 -10.03 -19.17
CA LEU A 123 1.39 -9.20 -18.68
C LEU A 123 0.88 -8.36 -17.52
N GLU A 124 1.65 -8.24 -16.45
CA GLU A 124 1.35 -7.34 -15.33
C GLU A 124 2.56 -6.43 -15.08
N ASN A 125 2.30 -5.13 -14.98
CA ASN A 125 3.29 -4.11 -14.65
C ASN A 125 2.75 -3.28 -13.47
N LYS A 126 3.51 -3.24 -12.35
CA LYS A 126 3.04 -2.60 -11.13
C LYS A 126 4.15 -2.03 -10.27
N PHE A 127 3.79 -1.04 -9.47
CA PHE A 127 4.57 -0.52 -8.36
C PHE A 127 3.90 -0.89 -7.03
N LYS A 128 4.72 -1.23 -6.04
CA LYS A 128 4.24 -1.60 -4.69
C LYS A 128 5.03 -0.83 -3.64
N THR A 129 4.33 -0.23 -2.68
CA THR A 129 4.95 0.41 -1.51
C THR A 129 5.32 -0.61 -0.42
N VAL A 130 6.16 -0.19 0.52
CA VAL A 130 6.49 -1.00 1.71
C VAL A 130 5.25 -1.33 2.54
N ASP A 131 4.28 -0.41 2.60
CA ASP A 131 3.01 -0.59 3.32
C ASP A 131 2.01 -1.48 2.60
N GLY A 132 2.33 -1.90 1.38
CA GLY A 132 1.57 -2.89 0.63
C GLY A 132 0.52 -2.33 -0.32
N PHE A 133 0.40 -1.00 -0.45
CA PHE A 133 -0.36 -0.39 -1.53
C PHE A 133 0.25 -0.78 -2.88
N GLU A 134 -0.58 -1.15 -3.85
CA GLU A 134 -0.14 -1.46 -5.22
C GLU A 134 -0.91 -0.62 -6.23
N VAL A 135 -0.21 -0.14 -7.25
CA VAL A 135 -0.79 0.51 -8.43
C VAL A 135 -0.15 -0.06 -9.68
N GLY A 136 -0.95 -0.35 -10.69
CA GLY A 136 -0.45 -0.92 -11.92
C GLY A 136 -1.53 -1.18 -12.95
N TYR A 137 -1.16 -1.98 -13.93
CA TYR A 137 -2.09 -2.50 -14.93
C TYR A 137 -1.69 -3.92 -15.30
N TYR A 138 -2.64 -4.66 -15.83
CA TYR A 138 -2.35 -5.87 -16.56
C TYR A 138 -2.90 -5.78 -17.97
N VAL A 139 -2.23 -6.46 -18.91
CA VAL A 139 -2.66 -6.63 -20.30
C VAL A 139 -3.11 -8.06 -20.49
N SER A 140 -4.30 -8.24 -21.03
CA SER A 140 -4.81 -9.54 -21.45
C SER A 140 -5.80 -9.35 -22.60
N LYS A 141 -5.73 -10.24 -23.58
CA LYS A 141 -6.60 -10.20 -24.77
C LYS A 141 -6.58 -8.83 -25.47
N GLY A 142 -5.40 -8.23 -25.59
CA GLY A 142 -5.18 -6.95 -26.26
C GLY A 142 -5.77 -5.73 -25.55
N LYS A 143 -6.04 -5.82 -24.24
CA LYS A 143 -6.59 -4.71 -23.45
C LYS A 143 -5.85 -4.55 -22.14
N ALA A 144 -5.54 -3.31 -21.75
CA ALA A 144 -5.02 -2.98 -20.43
C ALA A 144 -6.17 -2.71 -19.44
N SER A 145 -5.98 -3.14 -18.19
CA SER A 145 -6.85 -2.85 -17.07
C SER A 145 -6.01 -2.25 -15.95
N LEU A 146 -6.23 -0.96 -15.66
CA LEU A 146 -5.55 -0.26 -14.56
C LEU A 146 -6.21 -0.61 -13.24
N TYR A 147 -5.40 -0.79 -12.20
CA TYR A 147 -5.92 -1.20 -10.90
C TYR A 147 -5.15 -0.59 -9.73
N LEU A 148 -5.83 -0.60 -8.57
CA LEU A 148 -5.25 -0.38 -7.25
C LEU A 148 -5.52 -1.57 -6.34
N LYS A 149 -4.58 -1.88 -5.44
CA LYS A 149 -4.81 -2.65 -4.22
C LYS A 149 -4.53 -1.74 -3.03
N LEU A 150 -5.55 -1.50 -2.23
CA LEU A 150 -5.48 -0.49 -1.18
C LEU A 150 -4.70 -0.97 0.05
N GLU A 151 -4.73 -2.26 0.35
CA GLU A 151 -4.15 -2.84 1.57
C GLU A 151 -3.26 -4.04 1.28
N ARG A 152 -2.26 -4.27 2.14
CA ARG A 152 -1.24 -5.34 1.98
C ARG A 152 -1.83 -6.73 1.81
N TYR A 153 -2.85 -7.07 2.56
CA TYR A 153 -3.39 -8.43 2.63
C TYR A 153 -4.78 -8.57 2.02
N THR A 154 -5.27 -7.53 1.37
CA THR A 154 -6.57 -7.60 0.68
C THR A 154 -6.47 -8.44 -0.59
N LYS A 155 -7.53 -9.20 -0.86
CA LYS A 155 -7.76 -9.79 -2.17
C LYS A 155 -8.54 -8.85 -3.08
N SER A 156 -9.07 -7.73 -2.54
CA SER A 156 -9.79 -6.73 -3.31
C SER A 156 -8.86 -6.01 -4.27
N THR A 157 -9.29 -5.90 -5.51
CA THR A 157 -8.62 -5.15 -6.57
C THR A 157 -9.65 -4.22 -7.17
N VAL A 158 -9.40 -2.92 -7.12
CA VAL A 158 -10.29 -1.91 -7.69
C VAL A 158 -9.77 -1.43 -9.04
N PHE A 159 -10.63 -1.43 -10.06
CA PHE A 159 -10.27 -1.06 -11.42
C PHE A 159 -10.62 0.39 -11.71
N ILE A 160 -9.62 1.14 -12.17
CA ILE A 160 -9.71 2.58 -12.42
C ILE A 160 -10.15 2.84 -13.85
N LYS A 161 -11.00 3.86 -14.04
CA LYS A 161 -11.65 4.17 -15.32
C LYS A 161 -10.67 4.46 -16.44
N SER A 162 -9.60 5.22 -16.18
CA SER A 162 -8.61 5.59 -17.20
C SER A 162 -7.25 5.94 -16.60
N LYS A 163 -6.20 5.95 -17.44
CA LYS A 163 -4.86 6.36 -17.05
C LYS A 163 -4.80 7.82 -16.62
N GLU A 164 -5.58 8.69 -17.28
CA GLU A 164 -5.64 10.13 -16.99
C GLU A 164 -6.23 10.35 -15.59
N ALA A 165 -7.36 9.71 -15.26
CA ALA A 165 -7.99 9.82 -13.94
C ALA A 165 -7.06 9.34 -12.83
N LEU A 166 -6.29 8.27 -13.08
CA LEU A 166 -5.31 7.75 -12.13
C LEU A 166 -4.17 8.76 -11.90
N VAL A 167 -3.53 9.23 -12.98
CA VAL A 167 -2.42 10.19 -12.88
C VAL A 167 -2.87 11.50 -12.24
N GLU A 168 -4.03 12.02 -12.64
CA GLU A 168 -4.60 13.25 -12.10
C GLU A 168 -4.82 13.17 -10.59
N ALA A 169 -5.42 12.08 -10.10
CA ALA A 169 -5.69 11.89 -8.68
C ALA A 169 -4.40 11.95 -7.83
N PHE A 170 -3.36 11.23 -8.24
CA PHE A 170 -2.10 11.15 -7.51
C PHE A 170 -1.28 12.44 -7.61
N THR A 171 -1.26 13.10 -8.77
CA THR A 171 -0.59 14.39 -8.97
C THR A 171 -1.26 15.50 -8.16
N ASN A 172 -2.61 15.55 -8.19
CA ASN A 172 -3.37 16.53 -7.41
C ASN A 172 -3.17 16.34 -5.90
N ALA A 173 -3.11 15.08 -5.45
CA ALA A 173 -2.85 14.75 -4.04
C ALA A 173 -1.46 15.25 -3.60
N GLN A 174 -0.42 15.02 -4.39
CA GLN A 174 0.93 15.51 -4.11
C GLN A 174 0.95 17.04 -4.06
N THR A 175 0.39 17.71 -5.07
CA THR A 175 0.30 19.18 -5.14
C THR A 175 -0.44 19.74 -3.92
N LYS A 176 -1.54 19.08 -3.50
CA LYS A 176 -2.30 19.51 -2.32
C LYS A 176 -1.49 19.39 -1.04
N ILE A 177 -0.75 18.33 -0.85
CA ILE A 177 0.16 18.17 0.31
C ILE A 177 1.24 19.25 0.30
N GLU A 178 1.85 19.55 -0.85
CA GLU A 178 2.87 20.58 -0.98
C GLU A 178 2.32 21.97 -0.63
N GLN A 179 1.09 22.30 -1.05
CA GLN A 179 0.40 23.51 -0.64
C GLN A 179 0.18 23.56 0.88
N LEU A 180 -0.29 22.45 1.49
CA LEU A 180 -0.51 22.39 2.94
C LEU A 180 0.79 22.51 3.75
N LYS A 181 1.93 22.08 3.21
CA LYS A 181 3.26 22.23 3.80
C LYS A 181 3.78 23.66 3.70
N SER A 182 3.47 24.37 2.63
CA SER A 182 3.94 25.76 2.40
C SER A 182 3.13 26.83 3.15
N THR A 183 1.94 26.49 3.63
CA THR A 183 1.04 27.43 4.34
C THR A 183 1.35 27.54 5.85
N LYS A 184 2.46 26.94 6.31
CA LYS A 184 2.88 26.96 7.73
C LYS A 184 3.90 28.03 8.07
#